data_82fe3fe652c4389cc8bba3dbec7650fd
#
_entry.id   82fe3fe652c4389cc8bba3dbec7650fd
#
_cell.length_a   1.000
_cell.length_b   1.000
_cell.length_c   1.000
_cell.angle_alpha   90.00
_cell.angle_beta   90.00
_cell.angle_gamma   90.00
#
_symmetry.space_group_name_H-M   'P 1'
#
loop_
_entity.id
_entity.type
_entity.pdbx_description
1 polymer ?
#
loop_
_entity_poly.entity_id
_entity_poly.type
_entity_poly.pdbx_seq_one_letter_code
_entity_poly.pdbx_strand_id
1 'polypeptide(L)'
;MPKPIKAPKAAAEHTLIALFEEEAAAVIAALKPAQAKFLTLKGFAGKAGSLIVLPEEGGCKAWLGLGARKTYTPMSFRALPSQLPKGRWALQYDAELDAHAIHVAWGLGAYSFTRYKSGSTPSEVKLDDTALDDATKTAVAREVRAHNLVRDLVNTPTNDMGPADIEAEA
;
A
#
# COMPACT_ATOMS: atom_id res chain seq x y z
N MET A 1 -10.32 -0.81 24.55
CA MET A 1 -10.13 0.54 23.97
C MET A 1 -9.48 0.35 22.61
N PRO A 2 -9.95 0.99 21.53
CA PRO A 2 -9.25 0.95 20.25
C PRO A 2 -7.84 1.53 20.44
N LYS A 3 -6.83 0.83 19.89
CA LYS A 3 -5.43 1.27 19.94
C LYS A 3 -5.21 2.55 19.14
N PRO A 4 -4.22 3.38 19.49
CA PRO A 4 -3.98 4.62 18.79
C PRO A 4 -3.58 4.35 17.32
N ILE A 5 -4.35 4.93 16.41
CA ILE A 5 -4.05 4.94 14.97
C ILE A 5 -2.99 6.01 14.73
N LYS A 6 -1.89 5.64 14.09
CA LYS A 6 -0.83 6.60 13.73
C LYS A 6 -1.36 7.58 12.67
N ALA A 7 -1.45 8.85 13.02
CA ALA A 7 -1.90 9.89 12.10
C ALA A 7 -0.76 10.35 11.18
N PRO A 8 -1.03 10.70 9.90
CA PRO A 8 -0.03 11.20 8.96
C PRO A 8 0.47 12.58 9.35
N LYS A 9 1.72 12.88 9.06
CA LYS A 9 2.44 14.12 9.42
C LYS A 9 2.43 15.19 8.30
N ALA A 10 2.03 14.85 7.07
CA ALA A 10 2.08 15.72 5.91
C ALA A 10 0.72 15.81 5.19
N ALA A 11 0.52 16.86 4.40
CA ALA A 11 -0.63 17.05 3.52
C ALA A 11 -0.56 16.06 2.33
N ALA A 12 -0.99 14.83 2.54
CA ALA A 12 -1.27 13.92 1.45
C ALA A 12 -2.63 14.25 0.84
N GLU A 13 -2.76 14.04 -0.47
CA GLU A 13 -4.00 14.30 -1.20
C GLU A 13 -5.11 13.32 -0.78
N HIS A 14 -4.72 12.12 -0.35
CA HIS A 14 -5.63 11.02 -0.04
C HIS A 14 -5.32 10.39 1.31
N THR A 15 -6.33 9.78 1.92
CA THR A 15 -6.17 9.06 3.19
C THR A 15 -6.63 7.61 3.05
N LEU A 16 -5.77 6.67 3.45
CA LEU A 16 -6.08 5.24 3.56
C LEU A 16 -6.11 4.83 5.03
N ILE A 17 -7.19 4.20 5.45
CA ILE A 17 -7.36 3.67 6.82
C ILE A 17 -7.37 2.15 6.73
N ALA A 18 -6.40 1.50 7.37
CA ALA A 18 -6.31 0.06 7.43
C ALA A 18 -6.85 -0.45 8.77
N LEU A 19 -7.80 -1.38 8.74
CA LEU A 19 -8.54 -1.84 9.92
C LEU A 19 -8.60 -3.37 9.96
N PHE A 20 -8.43 -3.92 11.15
CA PHE A 20 -8.75 -5.32 11.41
C PHE A 20 -10.25 -5.56 11.56
N GLU A 21 -10.70 -6.80 11.32
CA GLU A 21 -12.11 -7.19 11.49
C GLU A 21 -12.62 -6.86 12.90
N GLU A 22 -11.78 -7.12 13.91
CA GLU A 22 -12.11 -6.92 15.32
C GLU A 22 -12.38 -5.45 15.67
N GLU A 23 -11.89 -4.51 14.88
CA GLU A 23 -11.97 -3.06 15.13
C GLU A 23 -12.97 -2.36 14.21
N ALA A 24 -13.28 -2.98 13.07
CA ALA A 24 -14.04 -2.34 11.99
C ALA A 24 -15.38 -1.76 12.46
N ALA A 25 -16.16 -2.51 13.24
CA ALA A 25 -17.47 -2.07 13.73
C ALA A 25 -17.37 -0.82 14.62
N ALA A 26 -16.41 -0.81 15.56
CA ALA A 26 -16.21 0.32 16.47
C ALA A 26 -15.71 1.58 15.74
N VAL A 27 -14.80 1.40 14.79
CA VAL A 27 -14.29 2.51 13.97
C VAL A 27 -15.37 3.09 13.08
N ILE A 28 -16.18 2.23 12.41
CA ILE A 28 -17.31 2.68 11.57
C ILE A 28 -18.31 3.50 12.39
N ALA A 29 -18.66 3.04 13.61
CA ALA A 29 -19.58 3.76 14.49
C ALA A 29 -19.07 5.15 14.91
N ALA A 30 -17.76 5.36 14.95
CA ALA A 30 -17.12 6.64 15.28
C ALA A 30 -16.95 7.59 14.08
N LEU A 31 -17.21 7.13 12.86
CA LEU A 31 -17.11 7.96 11.66
C LEU A 31 -18.27 8.98 11.56
N LYS A 32 -18.08 9.99 10.67
CA LYS A 32 -19.17 10.88 10.28
C LYS A 32 -20.37 10.06 9.76
N PRO A 33 -21.62 10.45 10.07
CA PRO A 33 -22.80 9.64 9.70
C PRO A 33 -22.88 9.23 8.23
N ALA A 34 -22.49 10.11 7.31
CA ALA A 34 -22.48 9.82 5.88
C ALA A 34 -21.45 8.73 5.51
N GLN A 35 -20.26 8.77 6.08
CA GLN A 35 -19.21 7.78 5.85
C GLN A 35 -19.60 6.42 6.47
N ALA A 36 -20.11 6.42 7.71
CA ALA A 36 -20.58 5.22 8.39
C ALA A 36 -21.69 4.53 7.59
N LYS A 37 -22.70 5.28 7.14
CA LYS A 37 -23.79 4.79 6.30
C LYS A 37 -23.25 4.19 4.98
N PHE A 38 -22.30 4.89 4.33
CA PHE A 38 -21.71 4.40 3.07
C PHE A 38 -20.97 3.07 3.26
N LEU A 39 -20.12 2.95 4.28
CA LEU A 39 -19.41 1.70 4.57
C LEU A 39 -20.35 0.55 4.92
N THR A 40 -21.39 0.83 5.72
CA THR A 40 -22.42 -0.16 6.06
C THR A 40 -23.17 -0.64 4.82
N LEU A 41 -23.58 0.28 3.92
CA LEU A 41 -24.25 -0.09 2.67
C LEU A 41 -23.33 -0.91 1.75
N LYS A 42 -22.03 -0.69 1.78
CA LYS A 42 -21.03 -1.48 1.05
C LYS A 42 -20.64 -2.78 1.74
N GLY A 43 -21.18 -3.06 2.92
CA GLY A 43 -20.90 -4.28 3.67
C GLY A 43 -19.46 -4.36 4.18
N PHE A 44 -18.79 -3.22 4.42
CA PHE A 44 -17.42 -3.22 4.92
C PHE A 44 -17.38 -3.72 6.37
N ALA A 45 -16.62 -4.77 6.60
CA ALA A 45 -16.45 -5.40 7.90
C ALA A 45 -14.97 -5.67 8.26
N GLY A 46 -14.04 -5.01 7.57
CA GLY A 46 -12.61 -5.21 7.81
C GLY A 46 -12.02 -6.52 7.26
N LYS A 47 -12.79 -7.31 6.48
CA LYS A 47 -12.32 -8.58 5.89
C LYS A 47 -11.08 -8.37 5.04
N ALA A 48 -10.14 -9.33 5.10
CA ALA A 48 -8.89 -9.28 4.37
C ALA A 48 -9.08 -8.94 2.88
N GLY A 49 -8.36 -7.92 2.40
CA GLY A 49 -8.41 -7.48 1.01
C GLY A 49 -9.66 -6.69 0.61
N SER A 50 -10.62 -6.46 1.52
CA SER A 50 -11.73 -5.56 1.22
C SER A 50 -11.24 -4.12 1.13
N LEU A 51 -11.49 -3.44 0.01
CA LEU A 51 -11.10 -2.06 -0.22
C LEU A 51 -12.33 -1.26 -0.64
N ILE A 52 -12.58 -0.16 0.05
CA ILE A 52 -13.63 0.81 -0.32
C ILE A 52 -12.99 2.17 -0.45
N VAL A 53 -13.23 2.84 -1.58
CA VAL A 53 -12.76 4.19 -1.86
C VAL A 53 -13.96 5.12 -1.95
N LEU A 54 -13.92 6.22 -1.21
CA LEU A 54 -14.90 7.28 -1.21
C LEU A 54 -14.23 8.57 -1.70
N PRO A 55 -14.67 9.15 -2.83
CA PRO A 55 -14.26 10.49 -3.21
C PRO A 55 -14.74 11.51 -2.19
N GLU A 56 -13.87 12.46 -1.84
CA GLU A 56 -14.17 13.60 -0.96
C GLU A 56 -13.69 14.89 -1.63
N GLU A 57 -14.11 16.04 -1.11
CA GLU A 57 -13.61 17.32 -1.60
C GLU A 57 -12.10 17.43 -1.38
N GLY A 58 -11.35 17.60 -2.47
CA GLY A 58 -9.88 17.69 -2.44
C GLY A 58 -9.14 16.36 -2.40
N GLY A 59 -9.84 15.19 -2.56
CA GLY A 59 -9.12 13.90 -2.61
C GLY A 59 -9.99 12.67 -2.49
N CYS A 60 -9.43 11.60 -1.92
CA CYS A 60 -10.15 10.37 -1.65
C CYS A 60 -9.87 9.87 -0.24
N LYS A 61 -10.84 9.20 0.34
CA LYS A 61 -10.67 8.42 1.56
C LYS A 61 -10.95 6.95 1.28
N ALA A 62 -10.04 6.08 1.70
CA ALA A 62 -10.18 4.65 1.48
C ALA A 62 -10.11 3.88 2.79
N TRP A 63 -10.78 2.72 2.82
CA TRP A 63 -10.72 1.78 3.93
C TRP A 63 -10.28 0.43 3.40
N LEU A 64 -9.20 -0.09 3.99
CA LEU A 64 -8.65 -1.42 3.73
C LEU A 64 -8.97 -2.35 4.89
N GLY A 65 -9.57 -3.49 4.62
CA GLY A 65 -9.70 -4.58 5.58
C GLY A 65 -8.44 -5.44 5.61
N LEU A 66 -7.89 -5.62 6.80
CA LEU A 66 -6.70 -6.44 7.05
C LEU A 66 -7.05 -7.89 7.42
N GLY A 67 -8.36 -8.20 7.62
CA GLY A 67 -8.80 -9.48 8.13
C GLY A 67 -8.59 -9.64 9.63
N ALA A 68 -8.61 -10.87 10.11
CA ALA A 68 -8.37 -11.17 11.52
C ALA A 68 -6.88 -10.92 11.87
N ARG A 69 -6.63 -10.29 13.01
CA ARG A 69 -5.28 -9.92 13.48
C ARG A 69 -4.30 -11.10 13.49
N LYS A 70 -4.76 -12.29 13.89
CA LYS A 70 -3.94 -13.51 13.96
C LYS A 70 -3.43 -14.03 12.62
N THR A 71 -4.08 -13.65 11.52
CA THR A 71 -3.73 -14.09 10.16
C THR A 71 -3.18 -12.96 9.29
N TYR A 72 -2.96 -11.80 9.89
CA TYR A 72 -2.45 -10.63 9.21
C TYR A 72 -1.05 -10.89 8.60
N THR A 73 -0.86 -10.32 7.43
CA THR A 73 0.45 -10.21 6.78
C THR A 73 0.60 -8.84 6.12
N PRO A 74 1.78 -8.22 6.12
CA PRO A 74 2.03 -6.95 5.42
C PRO A 74 1.70 -7.00 3.93
N MET A 75 1.68 -8.20 3.33
CA MET A 75 1.31 -8.39 1.91
C MET A 75 -0.12 -7.93 1.58
N SER A 76 -0.98 -7.70 2.57
CA SER A 76 -2.29 -7.07 2.40
C SER A 76 -2.21 -5.69 1.70
N PHE A 77 -1.08 -5.00 1.81
CA PHE A 77 -0.86 -3.68 1.18
C PHE A 77 -0.34 -3.77 -0.25
N ARG A 78 0.07 -4.95 -0.71
CA ARG A 78 0.71 -5.12 -2.03
C ARG A 78 -0.21 -4.80 -3.22
N ALA A 79 -1.50 -5.06 -3.11
CA ALA A 79 -2.44 -4.84 -4.21
C ALA A 79 -2.82 -3.36 -4.40
N LEU A 80 -2.60 -2.50 -3.40
CA LEU A 80 -3.10 -1.14 -3.35
C LEU A 80 -2.59 -0.22 -4.46
N PRO A 81 -1.29 -0.24 -4.86
CA PRO A 81 -0.79 0.60 -5.95
C PRO A 81 -1.51 0.42 -7.29
N SER A 82 -2.15 -0.74 -7.50
CA SER A 82 -2.92 -1.03 -8.71
C SER A 82 -4.42 -0.74 -8.58
N GLN A 83 -4.93 -0.54 -7.36
CA GLN A 83 -6.36 -0.41 -7.08
C GLN A 83 -6.77 1.00 -6.66
N LEU A 84 -5.83 1.79 -6.15
CA LEU A 84 -6.10 3.13 -5.67
C LEU A 84 -5.99 4.19 -6.78
N PRO A 85 -6.75 5.28 -6.69
CA PRO A 85 -6.54 6.47 -7.51
C PRO A 85 -5.10 7.00 -7.40
N LYS A 86 -4.64 7.63 -8.50
CA LYS A 86 -3.34 8.31 -8.55
C LYS A 86 -3.22 9.37 -7.46
N GLY A 87 -2.01 9.61 -6.98
CA GLY A 87 -1.71 10.62 -5.97
C GLY A 87 -0.95 10.07 -4.77
N ARG A 88 -0.72 10.93 -3.79
CA ARG A 88 -0.03 10.59 -2.54
C ARG A 88 -1.05 10.19 -1.47
N TRP A 89 -0.85 9.02 -0.87
CA TRP A 89 -1.72 8.42 0.13
C TRP A 89 -1.08 8.46 1.51
N ALA A 90 -1.73 9.12 2.46
CA ALA A 90 -1.39 9.00 3.86
C ALA A 90 -2.03 7.74 4.45
N LEU A 91 -1.26 6.92 5.14
CA LEU A 91 -1.74 5.69 5.75
C LEU A 91 -2.00 5.88 7.25
N GLN A 92 -3.19 5.51 7.68
CA GLN A 92 -3.58 5.37 9.08
C GLN A 92 -3.72 3.88 9.40
N TYR A 93 -2.99 3.40 10.38
CA TYR A 93 -2.93 1.98 10.73
C TYR A 93 -2.57 1.79 12.21
N ASP A 94 -2.76 0.58 12.73
CA ASP A 94 -2.38 0.22 14.09
C ASP A 94 -0.87 0.42 14.31
N ALA A 95 -0.51 1.18 15.33
CA ALA A 95 0.89 1.54 15.64
C ALA A 95 1.80 0.35 15.94
N GLU A 96 1.24 -0.83 16.22
CA GLU A 96 2.00 -2.07 16.44
C GLU A 96 2.45 -2.74 15.13
N LEU A 97 1.89 -2.32 13.98
CA LEU A 97 2.28 -2.89 12.69
C LEU A 97 3.64 -2.34 12.24
N ASP A 98 4.40 -3.22 11.59
CA ASP A 98 5.72 -2.88 11.07
C ASP A 98 5.62 -1.97 9.84
N ALA A 99 5.97 -0.71 10.03
CA ALA A 99 5.97 0.29 8.98
C ALA A 99 6.92 -0.05 7.83
N HIS A 100 8.11 -0.62 8.13
CA HIS A 100 9.07 -1.06 7.11
C HIS A 100 8.42 -2.11 6.19
N ALA A 101 7.86 -3.17 6.77
CA ALA A 101 7.23 -4.25 6.02
C ALA A 101 6.03 -3.79 5.18
N ILE A 102 5.24 -2.82 5.67
CA ILE A 102 4.13 -2.20 4.92
C ILE A 102 4.66 -1.46 3.68
N HIS A 103 5.70 -0.63 3.85
CA HIS A 103 6.28 0.14 2.73
C HIS A 103 6.97 -0.76 1.71
N VAL A 104 7.63 -1.84 2.15
CA VAL A 104 8.17 -2.86 1.25
C VAL A 104 7.04 -3.53 0.46
N ALA A 105 5.98 -4.01 1.12
CA ALA A 105 4.83 -4.64 0.44
C ALA A 105 4.20 -3.71 -0.60
N TRP A 106 4.03 -2.41 -0.26
CA TRP A 106 3.55 -1.40 -1.20
C TRP A 106 4.49 -1.25 -2.40
N GLY A 107 5.79 -1.10 -2.16
CA GLY A 107 6.81 -0.98 -3.22
C GLY A 107 6.84 -2.20 -4.15
N LEU A 108 6.69 -3.40 -3.59
CA LEU A 108 6.55 -4.64 -4.38
C LEU A 108 5.31 -4.67 -5.26
N GLY A 109 4.22 -4.03 -4.81
CA GLY A 109 2.97 -3.89 -5.56
C GLY A 109 3.02 -2.83 -6.65
N ALA A 110 3.83 -1.81 -6.48
CA ALA A 110 4.01 -0.73 -7.45
C ALA A 110 4.89 -1.12 -8.66
N TYR A 111 5.55 -2.29 -8.60
CA TYR A 111 6.39 -2.78 -9.68
C TYR A 111 5.61 -3.05 -10.96
N SER A 112 6.16 -2.59 -12.07
CA SER A 112 5.67 -2.88 -13.42
C SER A 112 6.85 -3.12 -14.34
N PHE A 113 6.87 -4.27 -15.02
CA PHE A 113 7.87 -4.56 -16.04
C PHE A 113 7.46 -3.92 -17.37
N THR A 114 8.21 -2.90 -17.79
CA THR A 114 7.84 -2.06 -18.94
C THR A 114 8.77 -2.19 -20.13
N ARG A 115 9.86 -2.94 -20.02
CA ARG A 115 10.95 -3.02 -21.00
C ARG A 115 10.45 -3.32 -22.44
N TYR A 116 9.40 -4.14 -22.58
CA TYR A 116 8.86 -4.57 -23.87
C TYR A 116 7.45 -4.05 -24.17
N LYS A 117 6.93 -3.16 -23.31
CA LYS A 117 5.58 -2.58 -23.48
C LYS A 117 5.70 -1.09 -23.73
N SER A 118 5.32 -0.64 -24.92
CA SER A 118 5.10 0.78 -25.17
C SER A 118 3.86 1.26 -24.42
N GLY A 119 3.96 2.38 -23.70
CA GLY A 119 2.83 3.05 -23.03
C GLY A 119 2.50 2.57 -21.62
N SER A 120 3.25 1.63 -21.02
CA SER A 120 3.08 1.34 -19.60
C SER A 120 3.90 2.31 -18.78
N THR A 121 3.21 3.06 -17.91
CA THR A 121 3.84 3.98 -16.95
C THR A 121 3.94 3.32 -15.58
N PRO A 122 4.97 3.64 -14.78
CA PRO A 122 5.04 3.25 -13.37
C PRO A 122 3.79 3.72 -12.61
N SER A 123 3.44 3.03 -11.54
CA SER A 123 2.33 3.45 -10.69
C SER A 123 2.52 4.87 -10.18
N GLU A 124 1.53 5.73 -10.42
CA GLU A 124 1.48 7.11 -9.90
C GLU A 124 0.86 7.16 -8.49
N VAL A 125 0.59 6.02 -7.89
CA VAL A 125 0.06 5.87 -6.53
C VAL A 125 1.23 5.75 -5.56
N LYS A 126 1.45 6.76 -4.73
CA LYS A 126 2.58 6.82 -3.80
C LYS A 126 2.11 6.76 -2.35
N LEU A 127 2.74 5.93 -1.55
CA LEU A 127 2.56 5.94 -0.10
C LEU A 127 3.40 7.07 0.51
N ASP A 128 2.80 7.82 1.44
CA ASP A 128 3.51 8.86 2.19
C ASP A 128 4.49 8.23 3.18
N ASP A 129 5.75 8.58 3.07
CA ASP A 129 6.86 8.08 3.88
C ASP A 129 7.40 9.11 4.88
N THR A 130 6.75 10.26 5.01
CA THR A 130 7.24 11.36 5.86
C THR A 130 7.30 11.00 7.35
N ALA A 131 6.58 9.97 7.79
CA ALA A 131 6.60 9.47 9.16
C ALA A 131 7.74 8.46 9.43
N LEU A 132 8.47 8.02 8.39
CA LEU A 132 9.64 7.14 8.53
C LEU A 132 10.90 7.96 8.78
N ASP A 133 11.82 7.39 9.55
CA ASP A 133 13.18 7.91 9.63
C ASP A 133 13.99 7.57 8.35
N ASP A 134 15.10 8.25 8.15
CA ASP A 134 15.90 8.12 6.92
C ASP A 134 16.57 6.74 6.79
N ALA A 135 16.89 6.09 7.91
CA ALA A 135 17.45 4.74 7.91
C ALA A 135 16.41 3.73 7.41
N THR A 136 15.18 3.82 7.90
CA THR A 136 14.06 2.98 7.46
C THR A 136 13.73 3.23 5.98
N LYS A 137 13.67 4.50 5.52
CA LYS A 137 13.46 4.82 4.10
C LYS A 137 14.53 4.19 3.20
N THR A 138 15.80 4.30 3.61
CA THR A 138 16.92 3.70 2.88
C THR A 138 16.82 2.18 2.82
N ALA A 139 16.47 1.53 3.94
CA ALA A 139 16.29 0.10 4.01
C ALA A 139 15.15 -0.38 3.11
N VAL A 140 13.99 0.28 3.15
CA VAL A 140 12.84 0.00 2.27
C VAL A 140 13.23 0.14 0.81
N ALA A 141 13.87 1.25 0.43
CA ALA A 141 14.26 1.50 -0.96
C ALA A 141 15.23 0.43 -1.48
N ARG A 142 16.21 0.03 -0.66
CA ARG A 142 17.17 -1.02 -1.00
C ARG A 142 16.49 -2.38 -1.19
N GLU A 143 15.59 -2.76 -0.29
CA GLU A 143 14.89 -4.05 -0.35
C GLU A 143 13.95 -4.11 -1.57
N VAL A 144 13.15 -3.06 -1.80
CA VAL A 144 12.27 -2.97 -2.98
C VAL A 144 13.08 -3.02 -4.27
N ARG A 145 14.23 -2.30 -4.33
CA ARG A 145 15.11 -2.32 -5.51
C ARG A 145 15.68 -3.73 -5.77
N ALA A 146 16.14 -4.42 -4.74
CA ALA A 146 16.67 -5.78 -4.87
C ALA A 146 15.60 -6.75 -5.41
N HIS A 147 14.39 -6.71 -4.87
CA HIS A 147 13.27 -7.52 -5.37
C HIS A 147 12.90 -7.18 -6.82
N ASN A 148 12.89 -5.90 -7.19
CA ASN A 148 12.56 -5.47 -8.55
C ASN A 148 13.64 -5.91 -9.54
N LEU A 149 14.93 -5.83 -9.16
CA LEU A 149 16.04 -6.33 -9.97
C LEU A 149 15.86 -7.83 -10.28
N VAL A 150 15.58 -8.66 -9.27
CA VAL A 150 15.33 -10.09 -9.49
C VAL A 150 14.16 -10.30 -10.47
N ARG A 151 13.09 -9.53 -10.33
CA ARG A 151 11.95 -9.61 -11.26
C ARG A 151 12.31 -9.19 -12.68
N ASP A 152 13.11 -8.13 -12.83
CA ASP A 152 13.59 -7.66 -14.14
C ASP A 152 14.45 -8.74 -14.81
N LEU A 153 15.36 -9.36 -14.06
CA LEU A 153 16.19 -10.47 -14.56
C LEU A 153 15.33 -11.66 -15.01
N VAL A 154 14.32 -12.06 -14.21
CA VAL A 154 13.43 -13.18 -14.54
C VAL A 154 12.50 -12.86 -15.72
N ASN A 155 12.04 -11.61 -15.84
CA ASN A 155 11.11 -11.17 -16.88
C ASN A 155 11.81 -10.84 -18.21
N THR A 156 13.14 -10.69 -18.20
CA THR A 156 13.91 -10.41 -19.43
C THR A 156 14.18 -11.72 -20.17
N PRO A 157 13.78 -11.85 -21.45
CA PRO A 157 14.05 -13.04 -22.26
C PRO A 157 15.55 -13.30 -22.43
N THR A 158 15.92 -14.57 -22.62
CA THR A 158 17.32 -15.00 -22.79
C THR A 158 18.03 -14.38 -23.99
N ASN A 159 17.28 -13.90 -24.99
CA ASN A 159 17.87 -13.18 -26.12
C ASN A 159 18.46 -11.81 -25.73
N ASP A 160 17.94 -11.22 -24.63
CA ASP A 160 18.33 -9.90 -24.14
C ASP A 160 19.01 -9.98 -22.74
N MET A 161 19.30 -11.19 -22.27
CA MET A 161 19.90 -11.46 -20.97
C MET A 161 20.88 -12.65 -21.08
N GLY A 162 22.11 -12.35 -21.47
CA GLY A 162 23.23 -13.29 -21.46
C GLY A 162 24.04 -13.23 -20.15
N PRO A 163 25.08 -14.06 -19.99
CA PRO A 163 25.94 -14.04 -18.80
C PRO A 163 26.61 -12.69 -18.52
N ALA A 164 27.02 -11.98 -19.59
CA ALA A 164 27.62 -10.65 -19.45
C ALA A 164 26.63 -9.59 -18.98
N ASP A 165 25.35 -9.70 -19.38
CA ASP A 165 24.29 -8.78 -18.92
C ASP A 165 23.98 -9.00 -17.45
N ILE A 166 23.97 -10.26 -16.98
CA ILE A 166 23.78 -10.60 -15.56
C ILE A 166 24.93 -10.05 -14.72
N GLU A 167 26.18 -10.19 -15.20
CA GLU A 167 27.36 -9.65 -14.53
C GLU A 167 27.31 -8.11 -14.43
N ALA A 168 26.83 -7.44 -15.46
CA ALA A 168 26.70 -5.98 -15.49
C ALA A 168 25.62 -5.44 -14.54
N GLU A 169 24.57 -6.21 -14.25
CA GLU A 169 23.47 -5.82 -13.36
C GLU A 169 23.77 -6.15 -11.87
N ALA A 170 24.73 -7.03 -11.60
CA ALA A 170 25.12 -7.46 -10.24
C ALA A 170 26.08 -6.46 -9.59
#